data_145906928f25eb6f4b5997364fa415ad
#
_entry.id   145906928f25eb6f4b5997364fa415ad
#
_cell.length_a   1.000
_cell.length_b   1.000
_cell.length_c   1.000
_cell.angle_alpha   90.00
_cell.angle_beta   90.00
_cell.angle_gamma   90.00
#
_symmetry.space_group_name_H-M   'P 1'
#
loop_
_entity.id
_entity.type
_entity.pdbx_description
1 polymer ?
#
loop_
_entity_poly.entity_id
_entity_poly.type
_entity_poly.pdbx_seq_one_letter_code
_entity_poly.pdbx_strand_id
1 'polypeptide(L)'
;MTPGTRLAVVGTDPRFRGGALAQMEAFWRGAVELGREPSFAYLAHPSLADVSIAGSPLDLAGTKAPFRRLDGANQLAAGFRLTPQLDGADAVWVVSTTAAHGYAAVRNGHPYSCWIGTGIADEWAGRRPGLPASRRLALRVNAPILRRLERRVLRGAARVYATSPWSRASVARAGGLTEDEVGILPIPVDLHSFTPTPDADWQSTLNDPVLAFVGRADDSRKNVKLLLEALTLLPGVRLLLVGAAPREALPERVEATGSVAAVAPHLRRATLFVLPSFQEGFGIAAAEALAAGLPVVTTPCGGPEALVTESGGGVVLSGFSPDELATTVRGLLDDPRRLAEMRRAGRAHVEREHSPARFRKLLKAALA
;
A
#
# COMPACT_ATOMS: atom_id res chain seq x y z
N MET A 1 -13.10 -14.80 20.20
CA MET A 1 -13.90 -15.45 19.13
C MET A 1 -13.43 -16.88 18.94
N THR A 2 -14.37 -17.83 18.79
CA THR A 2 -14.11 -19.28 18.63
C THR A 2 -13.71 -19.66 17.18
N PRO A 3 -13.04 -20.81 16.94
CA PRO A 3 -12.86 -21.37 15.61
C PRO A 3 -14.20 -21.55 14.88
N GLY A 4 -14.22 -21.36 13.55
CA GLY A 4 -15.44 -21.38 12.74
C GLY A 4 -16.26 -20.08 12.77
N THR A 5 -15.75 -19.00 13.42
CA THR A 5 -16.42 -17.68 13.41
C THR A 5 -16.43 -17.12 11.97
N ARG A 6 -17.63 -16.78 11.48
CA ARG A 6 -17.82 -16.16 10.14
C ARG A 6 -17.51 -14.68 10.22
N LEU A 7 -16.55 -14.24 9.41
CA LEU A 7 -16.14 -12.85 9.30
C LEU A 7 -16.64 -12.26 7.98
N ALA A 8 -17.53 -11.28 8.03
CA ALA A 8 -17.81 -10.46 6.85
C ALA A 8 -16.80 -9.33 6.75
N VAL A 9 -16.11 -9.22 5.62
CA VAL A 9 -15.11 -8.21 5.36
C VAL A 9 -15.59 -7.28 4.25
N VAL A 10 -15.72 -6.00 4.57
CA VAL A 10 -16.06 -4.95 3.59
C VAL A 10 -14.78 -4.24 3.14
N GLY A 11 -14.55 -4.17 1.85
CA GLY A 11 -13.31 -3.59 1.33
C GLY A 11 -13.43 -2.81 0.03
N THR A 12 -12.29 -2.33 -0.42
CA THR A 12 -12.12 -1.75 -1.76
C THR A 12 -12.25 -2.86 -2.80
N ASP A 13 -12.64 -2.51 -4.02
CA ASP A 13 -12.63 -3.45 -5.15
C ASP A 13 -11.21 -4.03 -5.35
N PRO A 14 -11.02 -5.34 -5.18
CA PRO A 14 -9.70 -5.97 -5.23
C PRO A 14 -9.04 -5.89 -6.62
N ARG A 15 -9.82 -5.64 -7.69
CA ARG A 15 -9.31 -5.46 -9.05
C ARG A 15 -8.46 -4.21 -9.23
N PHE A 16 -8.50 -3.27 -8.28
CA PHE A 16 -7.58 -2.11 -8.25
C PHE A 16 -6.14 -2.47 -7.91
N ARG A 17 -5.78 -3.72 -7.80
CA ARG A 17 -4.40 -4.22 -7.55
C ARG A 17 -3.49 -3.24 -6.79
N GLY A 18 -2.47 -3.74 -6.12
CA GLY A 18 -1.54 -2.94 -5.33
C GLY A 18 -1.79 -3.04 -3.83
N GLY A 19 -1.47 -1.98 -3.08
CA GLY A 19 -1.48 -2.01 -1.61
C GLY A 19 -2.81 -2.41 -0.97
N ALA A 20 -3.94 -2.00 -1.56
CA ALA A 20 -5.26 -2.37 -1.05
C ALA A 20 -5.51 -3.88 -1.16
N LEU A 21 -5.16 -4.49 -2.31
CA LEU A 21 -5.29 -5.93 -2.50
C LEU A 21 -4.40 -6.69 -1.52
N ALA A 22 -3.13 -6.31 -1.40
CA ALA A 22 -2.19 -6.97 -0.50
C ALA A 22 -2.65 -6.89 0.97
N GLN A 23 -3.23 -5.76 1.40
CA GLN A 23 -3.82 -5.60 2.74
C GLN A 23 -5.00 -6.57 2.94
N MET A 24 -5.92 -6.65 1.98
CA MET A 24 -7.08 -7.55 2.05
C MET A 24 -6.67 -9.02 2.04
N GLU A 25 -5.71 -9.41 1.20
CA GLU A 25 -5.18 -10.78 1.16
C GLU A 25 -4.45 -11.15 2.45
N ALA A 26 -3.69 -10.23 3.03
CA ALA A 26 -3.03 -10.45 4.32
C ALA A 26 -4.06 -10.70 5.43
N PHE A 27 -5.14 -9.90 5.47
CA PHE A 27 -6.22 -10.11 6.43
C PHE A 27 -6.90 -11.47 6.22
N TRP A 28 -7.25 -11.80 4.97
CA TRP A 28 -7.88 -13.07 4.62
C TRP A 28 -7.04 -14.27 5.08
N ARG A 29 -5.77 -14.32 4.62
CA ARG A 29 -4.85 -15.42 4.96
C ARG A 29 -4.67 -15.56 6.48
N GLY A 30 -4.44 -14.44 7.16
CA GLY A 30 -4.29 -14.43 8.61
C GLY A 30 -5.56 -14.87 9.35
N ALA A 31 -6.75 -14.50 8.88
CA ALA A 31 -8.02 -14.94 9.45
C ALA A 31 -8.22 -16.45 9.26
N VAL A 32 -7.98 -16.99 8.06
CA VAL A 32 -8.07 -18.43 7.75
C VAL A 32 -7.08 -19.23 8.60
N GLU A 33 -5.83 -18.80 8.72
CA GLU A 33 -4.83 -19.45 9.59
C GLU A 33 -5.20 -19.45 11.07
N LEU A 34 -6.06 -18.50 11.48
CA LEU A 34 -6.62 -18.44 12.84
C LEU A 34 -7.95 -19.21 12.98
N GLY A 35 -8.34 -20.01 11.98
CA GLY A 35 -9.54 -20.82 11.98
C GLY A 35 -10.83 -20.02 11.80
N ARG A 36 -10.77 -18.86 11.15
CA ARG A 36 -11.95 -18.03 10.81
C ARG A 36 -12.40 -18.32 9.37
N GLU A 37 -13.66 -17.99 9.10
CA GLU A 37 -14.26 -18.12 7.78
C GLU A 37 -14.57 -16.73 7.20
N PRO A 38 -13.58 -16.06 6.56
CA PRO A 38 -13.79 -14.74 5.99
C PRO A 38 -14.59 -14.81 4.70
N SER A 39 -15.54 -13.89 4.51
CA SER A 39 -16.24 -13.61 3.25
C SER A 39 -16.03 -12.15 2.87
N PHE A 40 -15.92 -11.85 1.57
CA PHE A 40 -15.62 -10.50 1.09
C PHE A 40 -16.85 -9.87 0.42
N ALA A 41 -17.18 -8.65 0.86
CA ALA A 41 -18.20 -7.79 0.26
C ALA A 41 -17.55 -6.50 -0.27
N TYR A 42 -17.70 -6.19 -1.54
CA TYR A 42 -17.18 -4.97 -2.12
C TYR A 42 -18.05 -4.44 -3.26
N LEU A 43 -17.90 -3.15 -3.56
CA LEU A 43 -18.58 -2.52 -4.68
C LEU A 43 -17.68 -2.58 -5.92
N ALA A 44 -18.07 -3.39 -6.90
CA ALA A 44 -17.34 -3.59 -8.14
C ALA A 44 -17.39 -2.34 -9.02
N HIS A 45 -16.24 -1.72 -9.30
CA HIS A 45 -16.18 -0.51 -10.12
C HIS A 45 -16.48 -0.82 -11.60
N PRO A 46 -17.41 -0.10 -12.25
CA PRO A 46 -17.92 -0.46 -13.58
C PRO A 46 -16.90 -0.27 -14.72
N SER A 47 -15.77 0.40 -14.46
CA SER A 47 -14.71 0.57 -15.46
C SER A 47 -13.62 -0.51 -15.39
N LEU A 48 -13.72 -1.44 -14.45
CA LEU A 48 -12.79 -2.56 -14.33
C LEU A 48 -13.42 -3.81 -14.94
N ALA A 49 -12.66 -4.50 -15.79
CA ALA A 49 -13.09 -5.76 -16.36
C ALA A 49 -13.21 -6.84 -15.27
N ASP A 50 -14.10 -7.79 -15.48
CA ASP A 50 -14.19 -8.98 -14.64
C ASP A 50 -12.98 -9.89 -14.97
N VAL A 51 -11.92 -9.73 -14.18
CA VAL A 51 -10.65 -10.48 -14.32
C VAL A 51 -10.41 -11.24 -13.04
N SER A 52 -10.15 -12.53 -13.14
CA SER A 52 -9.61 -13.29 -12.02
C SER A 52 -8.22 -12.78 -11.67
N ILE A 53 -7.91 -12.64 -10.39
CA ILE A 53 -6.55 -12.34 -9.93
C ILE A 53 -5.90 -13.67 -9.60
N ALA A 54 -4.99 -14.12 -10.47
CA ALA A 54 -4.31 -15.40 -10.29
C ALA A 54 -3.65 -15.47 -8.90
N GLY A 55 -3.95 -16.53 -8.15
CA GLY A 55 -3.40 -16.76 -6.81
C GLY A 55 -4.05 -15.96 -5.67
N SER A 56 -5.04 -15.09 -5.93
CA SER A 56 -5.81 -14.43 -4.89
C SER A 56 -6.90 -15.34 -4.33
N PRO A 57 -7.06 -15.42 -3.01
CA PRO A 57 -8.15 -16.17 -2.37
C PRO A 57 -9.48 -15.40 -2.40
N LEU A 58 -9.49 -14.14 -2.88
CA LEU A 58 -10.67 -13.28 -2.83
C LEU A 58 -11.62 -13.56 -3.99
N ASP A 59 -12.91 -13.68 -3.68
CA ASP A 59 -13.97 -13.73 -4.69
C ASP A 59 -14.07 -12.34 -5.37
N LEU A 60 -14.11 -12.35 -6.70
CA LEU A 60 -14.21 -11.16 -7.52
C LEU A 60 -15.63 -10.83 -7.98
N ALA A 61 -16.63 -11.60 -7.57
CA ALA A 61 -18.03 -11.41 -7.91
C ALA A 61 -18.71 -10.31 -7.05
N GLY A 62 -18.10 -9.12 -7.00
CA GLY A 62 -18.63 -7.99 -6.22
C GLY A 62 -19.94 -7.41 -6.78
N THR A 63 -20.64 -6.66 -5.93
CA THR A 63 -21.85 -5.92 -6.34
C THR A 63 -21.50 -4.74 -7.24
N LYS A 64 -22.12 -4.63 -8.44
CA LYS A 64 -21.82 -3.55 -9.41
C LYS A 64 -22.15 -2.16 -8.85
N ALA A 65 -21.21 -1.23 -8.97
CA ALA A 65 -21.42 0.16 -8.64
C ALA A 65 -22.38 0.84 -9.64
N PRO A 66 -23.33 1.67 -9.18
CA PRO A 66 -24.31 2.30 -10.07
C PRO A 66 -23.71 3.42 -10.95
N PHE A 67 -22.63 4.06 -10.53
CA PHE A 67 -22.09 5.25 -11.20
C PHE A 67 -20.59 5.12 -11.53
N ARG A 68 -20.19 5.60 -12.72
CA ARG A 68 -18.76 5.55 -13.14
C ARG A 68 -17.86 6.60 -12.50
N ARG A 69 -18.42 7.72 -12.00
CA ARG A 69 -17.64 8.91 -11.59
C ARG A 69 -18.15 9.59 -10.31
N LEU A 70 -19.14 9.03 -9.65
CA LEU A 70 -19.73 9.61 -8.44
C LEU A 70 -19.40 8.75 -7.23
N ASP A 71 -18.14 8.79 -6.79
CA ASP A 71 -17.63 7.92 -5.71
C ASP A 71 -18.44 8.09 -4.42
N GLY A 72 -18.82 9.32 -4.04
CA GLY A 72 -19.66 9.56 -2.88
C GLY A 72 -21.03 8.88 -2.97
N ALA A 73 -21.69 8.97 -4.14
CA ALA A 73 -22.97 8.31 -4.37
C ALA A 73 -22.82 6.79 -4.42
N ASN A 74 -21.70 6.30 -4.98
CA ASN A 74 -21.39 4.87 -4.97
C ASN A 74 -21.22 4.32 -3.55
N GLN A 75 -20.52 5.04 -2.66
CA GLN A 75 -20.36 4.60 -1.28
C GLN A 75 -21.69 4.65 -0.49
N LEU A 76 -22.54 5.61 -0.75
CA LEU A 76 -23.91 5.60 -0.21
C LEU A 76 -24.71 4.39 -0.72
N ALA A 77 -24.64 4.10 -2.03
CA ALA A 77 -25.31 2.94 -2.63
C ALA A 77 -24.74 1.62 -2.09
N ALA A 78 -23.42 1.54 -1.85
CA ALA A 78 -22.76 0.40 -1.20
C ALA A 78 -23.39 0.10 0.15
N GLY A 79 -23.68 1.13 0.95
CA GLY A 79 -24.34 0.97 2.24
C GLY A 79 -25.70 0.25 2.15
N PHE A 80 -26.41 0.32 1.03
CA PHE A 80 -27.66 -0.41 0.84
C PHE A 80 -27.47 -1.77 0.17
N ARG A 81 -26.57 -1.86 -0.80
CA ARG A 81 -26.40 -3.05 -1.64
C ARG A 81 -25.54 -4.15 -0.99
N LEU A 82 -24.59 -3.76 -0.14
CA LEU A 82 -23.69 -4.69 0.52
C LEU A 82 -24.19 -5.14 1.90
N THR A 83 -25.10 -4.39 2.55
CA THR A 83 -25.62 -4.75 3.87
C THR A 83 -26.15 -6.19 3.93
N PRO A 84 -26.94 -6.69 2.97
CA PRO A 84 -27.42 -8.07 3.00
C PRO A 84 -26.30 -9.14 2.95
N GLN A 85 -25.13 -8.80 2.40
CA GLN A 85 -23.99 -9.72 2.36
C GLN A 85 -23.27 -9.83 3.71
N LEU A 86 -23.58 -8.96 4.67
CA LEU A 86 -23.06 -8.97 6.03
C LEU A 86 -23.97 -9.74 6.99
N ASP A 87 -25.18 -10.07 6.57
CA ASP A 87 -26.15 -10.76 7.40
C ASP A 87 -25.68 -12.17 7.76
N GLY A 88 -25.87 -12.54 9.00
CA GLY A 88 -25.46 -13.84 9.51
C GLY A 88 -23.95 -13.98 9.77
N ALA A 89 -23.13 -12.93 9.59
CA ALA A 89 -21.76 -12.92 10.05
C ALA A 89 -21.69 -12.73 11.58
N ASP A 90 -20.73 -13.41 12.22
CA ASP A 90 -20.51 -13.30 13.66
C ASP A 90 -19.72 -12.03 14.00
N ALA A 91 -18.93 -11.50 13.04
CA ALA A 91 -18.23 -10.23 13.15
C ALA A 91 -18.05 -9.58 11.78
N VAL A 92 -17.99 -8.25 11.78
CA VAL A 92 -17.79 -7.42 10.57
C VAL A 92 -16.47 -6.64 10.66
N TRP A 93 -15.71 -6.65 9.58
CA TRP A 93 -14.47 -5.90 9.46
C TRP A 93 -14.50 -5.01 8.21
N VAL A 94 -13.99 -3.80 8.34
CA VAL A 94 -13.71 -2.89 7.22
C VAL A 94 -12.21 -2.94 6.95
N VAL A 95 -11.81 -3.56 5.84
CA VAL A 95 -10.41 -3.69 5.42
C VAL A 95 -10.22 -2.97 4.10
N SER A 96 -9.67 -1.77 4.13
CA SER A 96 -9.68 -0.91 2.96
C SER A 96 -8.58 0.16 3.02
N THR A 97 -8.26 0.75 1.87
CA THR A 97 -7.37 1.92 1.81
C THR A 97 -7.96 3.09 2.60
N THR A 98 -9.25 3.40 2.41
CA THR A 98 -9.97 4.49 3.11
C THR A 98 -11.27 3.97 3.72
N ALA A 99 -11.69 4.54 4.85
CA ALA A 99 -12.80 4.01 5.61
C ALA A 99 -14.18 4.21 4.96
N ALA A 100 -14.34 5.15 4.03
CA ALA A 100 -15.63 5.40 3.38
C ALA A 100 -16.23 4.16 2.70
N HIS A 101 -15.40 3.20 2.25
CA HIS A 101 -15.84 1.92 1.68
C HIS A 101 -16.63 1.06 2.68
N GLY A 102 -16.43 1.28 3.98
CA GLY A 102 -17.09 0.54 5.06
C GLY A 102 -18.50 1.02 5.42
N TYR A 103 -19.14 1.90 4.64
CA TYR A 103 -20.44 2.43 5.04
C TYR A 103 -21.54 1.36 5.18
N ALA A 104 -21.42 0.23 4.50
CA ALA A 104 -22.30 -0.93 4.67
C ALA A 104 -22.26 -1.49 6.11
N ALA A 105 -21.11 -1.50 6.76
CA ALA A 105 -20.97 -1.95 8.15
C ALA A 105 -21.73 -1.04 9.13
N VAL A 106 -21.70 0.29 8.89
CA VAL A 106 -22.50 1.25 9.69
C VAL A 106 -24.00 0.97 9.58
N ARG A 107 -24.46 0.57 8.39
CA ARG A 107 -25.89 0.34 8.13
C ARG A 107 -26.38 -1.02 8.64
N ASN A 108 -25.49 -2.00 8.66
CA ASN A 108 -25.80 -3.34 9.14
C ASN A 108 -26.21 -3.34 10.65
N GLY A 109 -25.69 -2.37 11.42
CA GLY A 109 -26.03 -2.20 12.83
C GLY A 109 -25.32 -3.14 13.79
N HIS A 110 -24.52 -4.10 13.30
CA HIS A 110 -23.66 -4.93 14.14
C HIS A 110 -22.37 -4.22 14.52
N PRO A 111 -21.75 -4.54 15.66
CA PRO A 111 -20.40 -4.06 15.99
C PRO A 111 -19.42 -4.46 14.89
N TYR A 112 -18.57 -3.52 14.48
CA TYR A 112 -17.54 -3.76 13.47
C TYR A 112 -16.21 -3.14 13.87
N SER A 113 -15.13 -3.65 13.28
CA SER A 113 -13.78 -3.12 13.44
C SER A 113 -13.23 -2.67 12.08
N CYS A 114 -12.25 -1.76 12.11
CA CYS A 114 -11.63 -1.20 10.91
C CYS A 114 -10.13 -1.46 10.87
N TRP A 115 -9.60 -1.81 9.68
CA TRP A 115 -8.18 -1.77 9.37
C TRP A 115 -7.97 -0.95 8.09
N ILE A 116 -7.46 0.28 8.24
CA ILE A 116 -7.48 1.33 7.23
C ILE A 116 -6.07 1.77 6.85
N GLY A 117 -5.82 1.92 5.56
CA GLY A 117 -4.52 2.33 5.02
C GLY A 117 -4.22 3.81 5.18
N THR A 118 -5.21 4.69 5.01
CA THR A 118 -5.03 6.15 5.08
C THR A 118 -6.38 6.89 5.16
N GLY A 119 -6.36 8.14 5.55
CA GLY A 119 -7.53 9.03 5.41
C GLY A 119 -7.67 9.56 3.99
N ILE A 120 -8.90 9.74 3.52
CA ILE A 120 -9.24 10.24 2.18
C ILE A 120 -8.56 11.59 1.87
N ALA A 121 -8.45 12.47 2.86
CA ALA A 121 -7.86 13.79 2.66
C ALA A 121 -6.38 13.69 2.24
N ASP A 122 -5.62 12.84 2.91
CA ASP A 122 -4.19 12.64 2.67
C ASP A 122 -3.97 11.85 1.36
N GLU A 123 -4.79 10.82 1.08
CA GLU A 123 -4.73 10.12 -0.21
C GLU A 123 -4.96 11.05 -1.39
N TRP A 124 -5.92 11.95 -1.29
CA TRP A 124 -6.20 12.91 -2.36
C TRP A 124 -5.15 14.01 -2.46
N ALA A 125 -4.58 14.45 -1.33
CA ALA A 125 -3.47 15.41 -1.35
C ALA A 125 -2.30 14.86 -2.17
N GLY A 126 -1.93 13.59 -1.98
CA GLY A 126 -0.88 12.93 -2.75
C GLY A 126 -1.19 12.74 -4.24
N ARG A 127 -2.47 12.61 -4.61
CA ARG A 127 -2.87 12.47 -6.03
C ARG A 127 -2.98 13.80 -6.78
N ARG A 128 -3.21 14.91 -6.07
CA ARG A 128 -3.48 16.23 -6.67
C ARG A 128 -2.45 16.71 -7.69
N PRO A 129 -1.13 16.57 -7.47
CA PRO A 129 -0.12 17.14 -8.38
C PRO A 129 -0.26 16.68 -9.83
N GLY A 130 -0.67 15.43 -10.07
CA GLY A 130 -0.76 14.88 -11.43
C GLY A 130 -2.17 14.77 -12.02
N LEU A 131 -3.21 15.32 -11.35
CA LEU A 131 -4.57 15.20 -11.84
C LEU A 131 -4.99 16.37 -12.75
N PRO A 132 -5.68 16.10 -13.86
CA PRO A 132 -6.30 17.16 -14.70
C PRO A 132 -7.36 17.94 -13.92
N ALA A 133 -7.62 19.19 -14.34
CA ALA A 133 -8.54 20.11 -13.65
C ALA A 133 -9.94 19.53 -13.44
N SER A 134 -10.48 18.80 -14.43
CA SER A 134 -11.80 18.13 -14.34
C SER A 134 -11.84 17.07 -13.23
N ARG A 135 -10.75 16.30 -13.06
CA ARG A 135 -10.63 15.32 -11.98
C ARG A 135 -10.50 16.01 -10.62
N ARG A 136 -9.73 17.10 -10.53
CA ARG A 136 -9.62 17.91 -9.30
C ARG A 136 -10.97 18.48 -8.86
N LEU A 137 -11.79 18.93 -9.82
CA LEU A 137 -13.15 19.39 -9.54
C LEU A 137 -14.05 18.25 -9.04
N ALA A 138 -14.02 17.10 -9.70
CA ALA A 138 -14.79 15.93 -9.27
C ALA A 138 -14.43 15.49 -7.83
N LEU A 139 -13.16 15.51 -7.46
CA LEU A 139 -12.72 15.23 -6.09
C LEU A 139 -13.28 16.28 -5.11
N ARG A 140 -13.27 17.57 -5.45
CA ARG A 140 -13.84 18.63 -4.60
C ARG A 140 -15.33 18.44 -4.33
N VAL A 141 -16.09 18.04 -5.35
CA VAL A 141 -17.54 17.80 -5.23
C VAL A 141 -17.85 16.58 -4.37
N ASN A 142 -17.06 15.50 -4.51
CA ASN A 142 -17.25 14.26 -3.73
C ASN A 142 -16.67 14.35 -2.29
N ALA A 143 -15.74 15.27 -2.05
CA ALA A 143 -15.02 15.37 -0.77
C ALA A 143 -15.92 15.47 0.46
N PRO A 144 -16.93 16.35 0.53
CA PRO A 144 -17.74 16.50 1.73
C PRO A 144 -18.48 15.20 2.10
N ILE A 145 -19.06 14.53 1.09
CA ILE A 145 -19.80 13.29 1.30
C ILE A 145 -18.85 12.19 1.79
N LEU A 146 -17.75 11.97 1.08
CA LEU A 146 -16.82 10.90 1.41
C LEU A 146 -16.14 11.09 2.78
N ARG A 147 -15.76 12.34 3.13
CA ARG A 147 -15.22 12.65 4.46
C ARG A 147 -16.26 12.43 5.57
N ARG A 148 -17.53 12.76 5.30
CA ARG A 148 -18.61 12.51 6.27
C ARG A 148 -18.86 11.02 6.46
N LEU A 149 -18.85 10.23 5.39
CA LEU A 149 -18.97 8.78 5.45
C LEU A 149 -17.77 8.15 6.17
N GLU A 150 -16.56 8.55 5.82
CA GLU A 150 -15.32 8.10 6.46
C GLU A 150 -15.36 8.35 7.98
N ARG A 151 -15.66 9.59 8.38
CA ARG A 151 -15.79 9.95 9.79
C ARG A 151 -16.84 9.11 10.51
N ARG A 152 -17.99 8.86 9.85
CA ARG A 152 -19.06 8.05 10.44
C ARG A 152 -18.65 6.61 10.61
N VAL A 153 -17.93 6.03 9.64
CA VAL A 153 -17.40 4.68 9.72
C VAL A 153 -16.36 4.56 10.84
N LEU A 154 -15.41 5.49 10.93
CA LEU A 154 -14.35 5.44 11.93
C LEU A 154 -14.88 5.62 13.35
N ARG A 155 -15.82 6.54 13.57
CA ARG A 155 -16.41 6.79 14.88
C ARG A 155 -17.38 5.71 15.35
N GLY A 156 -18.00 4.98 14.44
CA GLY A 156 -18.91 3.90 14.75
C GLY A 156 -18.22 2.56 14.95
N ALA A 157 -16.92 2.46 14.65
CA ALA A 157 -16.17 1.24 14.82
C ALA A 157 -15.85 0.94 16.29
N ALA A 158 -15.98 -0.32 16.69
CA ALA A 158 -15.58 -0.77 18.02
C ALA A 158 -14.06 -0.69 18.23
N ARG A 159 -13.29 -0.95 17.16
CA ARG A 159 -11.83 -0.85 17.15
C ARG A 159 -11.37 -0.32 15.78
N VAL A 160 -10.35 0.53 15.79
CA VAL A 160 -9.75 1.09 14.56
C VAL A 160 -8.26 0.76 14.55
N TYR A 161 -7.78 0.23 13.45
CA TYR A 161 -6.37 -0.05 13.21
C TYR A 161 -5.90 0.65 11.93
N ALA A 162 -4.66 1.09 11.95
CA ALA A 162 -3.95 1.65 10.81
C ALA A 162 -2.75 0.76 10.43
N THR A 163 -2.18 0.98 9.25
CA THR A 163 -1.09 0.14 8.70
C THR A 163 0.31 0.60 9.11
N SER A 164 0.46 1.83 9.58
CA SER A 164 1.74 2.45 9.97
C SER A 164 1.52 3.58 10.99
N PRO A 165 2.56 4.09 11.67
CA PRO A 165 2.44 5.28 12.52
C PRO A 165 1.89 6.50 11.77
N TRP A 166 2.35 6.74 10.55
CA TRP A 166 1.84 7.82 9.71
C TRP A 166 0.36 7.63 9.36
N SER A 167 -0.02 6.39 8.95
CA SER A 167 -1.42 6.04 8.69
C SER A 167 -2.29 6.23 9.94
N ARG A 168 -1.78 5.93 11.13
CA ARG A 168 -2.47 6.14 12.40
C ARG A 168 -2.87 7.60 12.58
N ALA A 169 -1.92 8.52 12.43
CA ALA A 169 -2.19 9.96 12.51
C ALA A 169 -3.20 10.41 11.43
N SER A 170 -3.09 9.88 10.20
CA SER A 170 -3.99 10.18 9.09
C SER A 170 -5.42 9.71 9.38
N VAL A 171 -5.59 8.46 9.84
CA VAL A 171 -6.89 7.85 10.19
C VAL A 171 -7.51 8.54 11.40
N ALA A 172 -6.73 8.84 12.42
CA ALA A 172 -7.19 9.58 13.59
C ALA A 172 -7.77 10.95 13.20
N ARG A 173 -7.05 11.73 12.39
CA ARG A 173 -7.56 13.01 11.85
C ARG A 173 -8.85 12.83 11.06
N ALA A 174 -8.93 11.81 10.19
CA ALA A 174 -10.11 11.55 9.37
C ALA A 174 -11.35 11.21 10.22
N GLY A 175 -11.18 10.41 11.27
CA GLY A 175 -12.22 10.03 12.23
C GLY A 175 -12.56 11.14 13.22
N GLY A 176 -11.65 12.08 13.49
CA GLY A 176 -11.69 12.95 14.65
C GLY A 176 -11.53 12.15 15.93
N LEU A 177 -10.61 11.20 15.90
CA LEU A 177 -10.14 10.34 16.99
C LEU A 177 -8.79 10.86 17.48
N THR A 178 -8.37 10.44 18.65
CA THR A 178 -6.99 10.56 19.11
C THR A 178 -6.13 9.44 18.50
N GLU A 179 -4.82 9.63 18.45
CA GLU A 179 -3.93 8.57 17.95
C GLU A 179 -3.95 7.32 18.84
N ASP A 180 -4.18 7.48 20.14
CA ASP A 180 -4.27 6.35 21.09
C ASP A 180 -5.52 5.49 20.88
N GLU A 181 -6.57 6.04 20.27
CA GLU A 181 -7.77 5.28 19.87
C GLU A 181 -7.56 4.46 18.60
N VAL A 182 -6.42 4.62 17.92
CA VAL A 182 -6.10 3.91 16.68
C VAL A 182 -4.90 3.00 16.89
N GLY A 183 -5.12 1.68 16.89
CA GLY A 183 -4.06 0.68 16.96
C GLY A 183 -3.24 0.62 15.66
N ILE A 184 -2.08 -0.04 15.71
CA ILE A 184 -1.29 -0.35 14.51
C ILE A 184 -1.33 -1.86 14.24
N LEU A 185 -1.75 -2.21 13.03
CA LEU A 185 -1.66 -3.56 12.49
C LEU A 185 -0.87 -3.46 11.18
N PRO A 186 0.46 -3.69 11.19
CA PRO A 186 1.32 -3.51 10.01
C PRO A 186 1.01 -4.57 8.96
N ILE A 187 1.18 -4.24 7.68
CA ILE A 187 1.02 -5.20 6.59
C ILE A 187 2.22 -6.16 6.63
N PRO A 188 2.00 -7.50 6.59
CA PRO A 188 3.09 -8.46 6.57
C PRO A 188 3.75 -8.54 5.19
N VAL A 189 5.03 -8.92 5.18
CA VAL A 189 5.81 -9.17 3.97
C VAL A 189 6.10 -10.66 3.85
N ASP A 190 5.96 -11.21 2.65
CA ASP A 190 6.33 -12.61 2.37
C ASP A 190 7.86 -12.77 2.34
N LEU A 191 8.42 -13.16 3.47
CA LEU A 191 9.87 -13.34 3.65
C LEU A 191 10.46 -14.51 2.85
N HIS A 192 9.62 -15.44 2.36
CA HIS A 192 10.07 -16.55 1.52
C HIS A 192 10.26 -16.11 0.08
N SER A 193 9.33 -15.32 -0.46
CA SER A 193 9.45 -14.77 -1.80
C SER A 193 10.50 -13.66 -1.88
N PHE A 194 10.53 -12.77 -0.90
CA PHE A 194 11.48 -11.65 -0.82
C PHE A 194 12.69 -12.03 0.04
N THR A 195 13.62 -12.77 -0.57
CA THR A 195 14.91 -13.15 0.05
C THR A 195 16.03 -12.26 -0.46
N PRO A 196 17.00 -11.88 0.40
CA PRO A 196 18.15 -11.11 -0.04
C PRO A 196 18.97 -11.87 -1.11
N THR A 197 19.44 -11.15 -2.11
CA THR A 197 20.49 -11.64 -3.01
C THR A 197 21.76 -11.90 -2.20
N PRO A 198 22.50 -13.01 -2.43
CA PRO A 198 23.78 -13.24 -1.79
C PRO A 198 24.71 -12.03 -1.92
N ASP A 199 25.51 -11.74 -0.88
CA ASP A 199 26.28 -10.49 -0.83
C ASP A 199 27.25 -10.35 -2.02
N ALA A 200 27.91 -11.42 -2.46
CA ALA A 200 28.80 -11.39 -3.62
C ALA A 200 28.06 -11.03 -4.92
N ASP A 201 26.89 -11.63 -5.14
CA ASP A 201 26.08 -11.37 -6.33
C ASP A 201 25.53 -9.93 -6.31
N TRP A 202 25.09 -9.46 -5.13
CA TRP A 202 24.64 -8.08 -4.99
C TRP A 202 25.79 -7.09 -5.19
N GLN A 203 26.98 -7.35 -4.63
CA GLN A 203 28.16 -6.49 -4.83
C GLN A 203 28.52 -6.35 -6.31
N SER A 204 28.30 -7.38 -7.12
CA SER A 204 28.53 -7.30 -8.56
C SER A 204 27.66 -6.28 -9.25
N THR A 205 26.46 -5.98 -8.70
CA THR A 205 25.55 -4.95 -9.25
C THR A 205 26.08 -3.52 -9.10
N LEU A 206 27.08 -3.30 -8.23
CA LEU A 206 27.72 -1.98 -8.06
C LEU A 206 28.54 -1.57 -9.28
N ASN A 207 28.98 -2.54 -10.11
CA ASN A 207 29.73 -2.23 -11.35
C ASN A 207 28.82 -1.73 -12.48
N ASP A 208 27.52 -2.05 -12.44
CA ASP A 208 26.50 -1.62 -13.40
C ASP A 208 25.19 -1.36 -12.62
N PRO A 209 25.11 -0.23 -11.88
CA PRO A 209 24.08 -0.02 -10.90
C PRO A 209 22.68 0.08 -11.49
N VAL A 210 21.74 -0.63 -10.87
CA VAL A 210 20.32 -0.63 -11.22
C VAL A 210 19.49 -0.09 -10.09
N LEU A 211 18.78 1.00 -10.32
CA LEU A 211 17.72 1.48 -9.45
C LEU A 211 16.44 0.73 -9.78
N ALA A 212 15.76 0.18 -8.77
CA ALA A 212 14.44 -0.42 -8.96
C ALA A 212 13.33 0.47 -8.42
N PHE A 213 12.23 0.51 -9.13
CA PHE A 213 10.95 1.04 -8.69
C PHE A 213 9.89 -0.05 -8.89
N VAL A 214 8.99 -0.21 -7.92
CA VAL A 214 7.85 -1.14 -8.03
C VAL A 214 6.55 -0.39 -7.83
N GLY A 215 5.67 -0.48 -8.82
CA GLY A 215 4.36 0.14 -8.74
C GLY A 215 3.77 0.51 -10.10
N ARG A 216 2.67 1.23 -10.06
CA ARG A 216 2.04 1.79 -11.25
C ARG A 216 2.71 3.12 -11.61
N ALA A 217 3.64 3.08 -12.54
CA ALA A 217 4.35 4.28 -13.01
C ALA A 217 3.42 5.26 -13.76
N ASP A 218 2.24 4.80 -14.18
CA ASP A 218 1.17 5.62 -14.75
C ASP A 218 0.29 6.35 -13.69
N ASP A 219 0.48 6.05 -12.40
CA ASP A 219 -0.18 6.76 -11.29
C ASP A 219 0.66 7.98 -10.89
N SER A 220 0.10 9.18 -11.10
CA SER A 220 0.78 10.45 -10.78
C SER A 220 1.24 10.55 -9.32
N ARG A 221 0.57 9.85 -8.40
CA ARG A 221 0.97 9.80 -6.98
C ARG A 221 2.33 9.16 -6.79
N LYS A 222 2.72 8.25 -7.68
CA LYS A 222 4.02 7.56 -7.64
C LYS A 222 5.20 8.42 -8.10
N ASN A 223 4.92 9.57 -8.74
CA ASN A 223 5.90 10.59 -9.12
C ASN A 223 7.15 10.04 -9.82
N VAL A 224 6.96 9.05 -10.71
CA VAL A 224 8.07 8.45 -11.46
C VAL A 224 8.82 9.48 -12.31
N LYS A 225 8.17 10.62 -12.63
CA LYS A 225 8.81 11.74 -13.30
C LYS A 225 10.05 12.24 -12.55
N LEU A 226 9.98 12.39 -11.23
CA LEU A 226 11.14 12.78 -10.39
C LEU A 226 12.31 11.80 -10.58
N LEU A 227 12.01 10.50 -10.63
CA LEU A 227 13.03 9.46 -10.81
C LEU A 227 13.65 9.51 -12.20
N LEU A 228 12.86 9.74 -13.25
CA LEU A 228 13.37 9.91 -14.63
C LEU A 228 14.23 11.17 -14.76
N GLU A 229 13.84 12.27 -14.12
CA GLU A 229 14.64 13.51 -14.10
C GLU A 229 15.97 13.28 -13.36
N ALA A 230 15.95 12.66 -12.17
CA ALA A 230 17.17 12.33 -11.42
C ALA A 230 18.09 11.38 -12.19
N LEU A 231 17.54 10.46 -12.99
CA LEU A 231 18.34 9.55 -13.82
C LEU A 231 19.19 10.29 -14.86
N THR A 232 18.74 11.45 -15.36
CA THR A 232 19.55 12.26 -16.29
C THR A 232 20.83 12.78 -15.65
N LEU A 233 20.85 12.92 -14.33
CA LEU A 233 21.99 13.37 -13.53
C LEU A 233 22.89 12.23 -13.04
N LEU A 234 22.54 10.98 -13.38
CA LEU A 234 23.22 9.75 -12.95
C LEU A 234 23.77 8.98 -14.18
N PRO A 235 24.88 9.42 -14.79
CA PRO A 235 25.50 8.67 -15.88
C PRO A 235 25.92 7.28 -15.39
N GLY A 236 25.75 6.25 -16.26
CA GLY A 236 26.11 4.88 -15.93
C GLY A 236 25.11 4.13 -15.04
N VAL A 237 24.05 4.76 -14.54
CA VAL A 237 23.02 4.12 -13.75
C VAL A 237 21.82 3.74 -14.63
N ARG A 238 21.29 2.53 -14.45
CA ARG A 238 20.08 2.04 -15.11
C ARG A 238 18.86 2.10 -14.19
N LEU A 239 17.67 2.08 -14.77
CA LEU A 239 16.40 2.08 -14.02
C LEU A 239 15.53 0.91 -14.46
N LEU A 240 15.03 0.16 -13.51
CA LEU A 240 14.07 -0.92 -13.67
C LEU A 240 12.71 -0.52 -13.08
N LEU A 241 11.72 -0.32 -13.95
CA LEU A 241 10.34 -0.06 -13.57
C LEU A 241 9.55 -1.36 -13.59
N VAL A 242 9.15 -1.85 -12.43
CA VAL A 242 8.37 -3.08 -12.27
C VAL A 242 6.90 -2.72 -12.03
N GLY A 243 6.04 -3.07 -12.98
CA GLY A 243 4.61 -2.73 -12.94
C GLY A 243 4.15 -1.96 -14.17
N ALA A 244 2.97 -1.32 -14.10
CA ALA A 244 2.45 -0.56 -15.22
C ALA A 244 3.41 0.57 -15.63
N ALA A 245 3.81 0.59 -16.90
CA ALA A 245 4.72 1.59 -17.44
C ALA A 245 4.03 2.96 -17.61
N PRO A 246 4.79 4.07 -17.56
CA PRO A 246 4.27 5.37 -18.00
C PRO A 246 3.92 5.34 -19.49
N ARG A 247 3.10 6.29 -19.92
CA ARG A 247 2.63 6.36 -21.31
C ARG A 247 3.65 7.01 -22.25
N GLU A 248 4.58 7.76 -21.70
CA GLU A 248 5.63 8.44 -22.42
C GLU A 248 6.72 7.45 -22.85
N ALA A 249 7.44 7.81 -23.91
CA ALA A 249 8.62 7.06 -24.34
C ALA A 249 9.69 7.09 -23.25
N LEU A 250 10.27 5.93 -22.97
CA LEU A 250 11.29 5.78 -21.94
C LEU A 250 12.69 5.91 -22.54
N PRO A 251 13.66 6.52 -21.83
CA PRO A 251 15.06 6.50 -22.21
C PRO A 251 15.62 5.08 -22.35
N GLU A 252 16.64 4.89 -23.18
CA GLU A 252 17.28 3.57 -23.42
C GLU A 252 17.75 2.87 -22.14
N ARG A 253 18.16 3.65 -21.12
CA ARG A 253 18.60 3.13 -19.81
C ARG A 253 17.45 2.71 -18.87
N VAL A 254 16.21 2.76 -19.32
CA VAL A 254 15.03 2.44 -18.54
C VAL A 254 14.37 1.18 -19.08
N GLU A 255 14.41 0.12 -18.31
CA GLU A 255 13.66 -1.11 -18.56
C GLU A 255 12.30 -1.04 -17.87
N ALA A 256 11.20 -1.29 -18.58
CA ALA A 256 9.87 -1.39 -18.01
C ALA A 256 9.32 -2.80 -18.25
N THR A 257 8.98 -3.51 -17.18
CA THR A 257 8.53 -4.91 -17.29
C THR A 257 7.05 -5.03 -17.65
N GLY A 258 6.26 -3.97 -17.47
CA GLY A 258 4.81 -4.11 -17.39
C GLY A 258 4.36 -4.83 -16.12
N SER A 259 3.10 -5.23 -16.06
CA SER A 259 2.57 -6.00 -14.94
C SER A 259 3.18 -7.40 -14.90
N VAL A 260 3.75 -7.79 -13.77
CA VAL A 260 4.42 -9.07 -13.56
C VAL A 260 3.66 -9.95 -12.57
N ALA A 261 3.83 -11.26 -12.67
CA ALA A 261 3.26 -12.23 -11.72
C ALA A 261 4.01 -12.23 -10.38
N ALA A 262 5.34 -11.99 -10.40
CA ALA A 262 6.19 -11.96 -9.21
C ALA A 262 7.18 -10.79 -9.29
N VAL A 263 7.25 -9.99 -8.22
CA VAL A 263 8.14 -8.82 -8.11
C VAL A 263 9.55 -9.22 -7.66
N ALA A 264 9.66 -10.20 -6.78
CA ALA A 264 10.92 -10.58 -6.14
C ALA A 264 12.07 -10.91 -7.11
N PRO A 265 11.89 -11.61 -8.25
CA PRO A 265 12.96 -11.85 -9.21
C PRO A 265 13.56 -10.57 -9.80
N HIS A 266 12.72 -9.54 -9.95
CA HIS A 266 13.15 -8.24 -10.49
C HIS A 266 13.94 -7.44 -9.45
N LEU A 267 13.53 -7.47 -8.18
CA LEU A 267 14.28 -6.82 -7.09
C LEU A 267 15.68 -7.41 -6.92
N ARG A 268 15.87 -8.71 -7.13
CA ARG A 268 17.20 -9.34 -7.05
C ARG A 268 18.23 -8.81 -8.07
N ARG A 269 17.76 -8.14 -9.14
CA ARG A 269 18.63 -7.52 -10.16
C ARG A 269 19.06 -6.10 -9.78
N ALA A 270 18.52 -5.54 -8.71
CA ALA A 270 18.70 -4.15 -8.35
C ALA A 270 19.83 -3.96 -7.33
N THR A 271 20.44 -2.77 -7.37
CA THR A 271 21.42 -2.28 -6.40
C THR A 271 20.72 -1.52 -5.27
N LEU A 272 19.76 -0.66 -5.63
CA LEU A 272 18.99 0.22 -4.76
C LEU A 272 17.52 0.18 -5.16
N PHE A 273 16.63 0.42 -4.20
CA PHE A 273 15.22 0.68 -4.45
C PHE A 273 14.88 2.15 -4.23
N VAL A 274 14.12 2.75 -5.14
CA VAL A 274 13.72 4.16 -5.06
C VAL A 274 12.20 4.29 -5.06
N LEU A 275 11.66 4.99 -4.07
CA LEU A 275 10.23 5.28 -3.95
C LEU A 275 9.99 6.80 -3.95
N PRO A 276 9.80 7.44 -5.12
CA PRO A 276 9.68 8.89 -5.25
C PRO A 276 8.26 9.42 -5.03
N SER A 277 7.39 8.64 -4.38
CA SER A 277 5.96 8.89 -4.25
C SER A 277 5.65 10.21 -3.53
N PHE A 278 4.54 10.86 -3.90
CA PHE A 278 4.01 11.99 -3.14
C PHE A 278 3.32 11.57 -1.84
N GLN A 279 2.76 10.36 -1.80
CA GLN A 279 2.07 9.85 -0.62
C GLN A 279 1.95 8.33 -0.66
N GLU A 280 2.21 7.69 0.48
CA GLU A 280 2.02 6.27 0.75
C GLU A 280 1.44 6.07 2.16
N GLY A 281 0.48 5.15 2.31
CA GLY A 281 -0.02 4.77 3.62
C GLY A 281 1.00 3.93 4.41
N PHE A 282 1.49 2.85 3.79
CA PHE A 282 2.49 1.94 4.38
C PHE A 282 3.78 1.86 3.56
N GLY A 283 3.65 1.75 2.24
CA GLY A 283 4.80 1.54 1.35
C GLY A 283 5.20 0.08 1.20
N ILE A 284 4.25 -0.77 0.84
CA ILE A 284 4.48 -2.23 0.69
C ILE A 284 5.71 -2.52 -0.16
N ALA A 285 5.87 -1.83 -1.30
CA ALA A 285 7.00 -2.03 -2.18
C ALA A 285 8.36 -1.69 -1.52
N ALA A 286 8.39 -0.69 -0.62
CA ALA A 286 9.59 -0.39 0.17
C ALA A 286 9.86 -1.48 1.20
N ALA A 287 8.83 -2.01 1.86
CA ALA A 287 8.97 -3.12 2.80
C ALA A 287 9.45 -4.41 2.10
N GLU A 288 8.93 -4.70 0.91
CA GLU A 288 9.38 -5.81 0.06
C GLU A 288 10.83 -5.62 -0.40
N ALA A 289 11.23 -4.41 -0.75
CA ALA A 289 12.61 -4.10 -1.11
C ALA A 289 13.57 -4.30 0.08
N LEU A 290 13.23 -3.80 1.28
CA LEU A 290 13.99 -4.05 2.50
C LEU A 290 14.08 -5.55 2.83
N ALA A 291 12.98 -6.30 2.65
CA ALA A 291 12.97 -7.75 2.80
C ALA A 291 13.91 -8.45 1.81
N ALA A 292 13.93 -7.99 0.56
CA ALA A 292 14.87 -8.46 -0.46
C ALA A 292 16.33 -8.00 -0.23
N GLY A 293 16.59 -7.29 0.86
CA GLY A 293 17.92 -6.77 1.20
C GLY A 293 18.34 -5.60 0.30
N LEU A 294 17.43 -4.80 -0.22
CA LEU A 294 17.77 -3.59 -0.98
C LEU A 294 17.70 -2.37 -0.07
N PRO A 295 18.74 -1.51 -0.06
CA PRO A 295 18.64 -0.20 0.54
C PRO A 295 17.56 0.64 -0.17
N VAL A 296 16.80 1.41 0.60
CA VAL A 296 15.67 2.19 0.10
C VAL A 296 15.97 3.69 0.14
N VAL A 297 15.79 4.38 -0.98
CA VAL A 297 15.73 5.85 -1.01
C VAL A 297 14.28 6.26 -1.23
N THR A 298 13.72 7.06 -0.33
CA THR A 298 12.32 7.51 -0.43
C THR A 298 12.19 9.01 -0.24
N THR A 299 11.18 9.61 -0.86
CA THR A 299 10.74 10.97 -0.58
C THR A 299 9.97 11.03 0.75
N PRO A 300 9.71 12.23 1.31
CA PRO A 300 8.85 12.40 2.49
C PRO A 300 7.38 12.13 2.11
N CYS A 301 7.00 10.85 2.00
CA CYS A 301 5.73 10.41 1.44
C CYS A 301 4.82 9.67 2.43
N GLY A 302 5.15 9.65 3.72
CA GLY A 302 4.33 9.09 4.79
C GLY A 302 4.86 7.77 5.36
N GLY A 303 4.12 6.67 5.22
CA GLY A 303 4.48 5.38 5.82
C GLY A 303 5.92 4.91 5.58
N PRO A 304 6.48 5.02 4.37
CA PRO A 304 7.87 4.65 4.09
C PRO A 304 8.92 5.43 4.88
N GLU A 305 8.64 6.68 5.30
CA GLU A 305 9.56 7.46 6.12
C GLU A 305 9.88 6.76 7.44
N ALA A 306 8.82 6.36 8.17
CA ALA A 306 8.97 5.63 9.43
C ALA A 306 9.69 4.29 9.18
N LEU A 307 9.27 3.54 8.17
CA LEU A 307 9.85 2.25 7.81
C LEU A 307 11.36 2.35 7.53
N VAL A 308 11.78 3.34 6.73
CA VAL A 308 13.20 3.55 6.37
C VAL A 308 14.00 4.06 7.55
N THR A 309 13.46 5.01 8.32
CA THR A 309 14.15 5.62 9.47
C THR A 309 14.33 4.60 10.61
N GLU A 310 13.26 3.88 10.98
CA GLU A 310 13.29 2.91 12.08
C GLU A 310 14.13 1.68 11.74
N SER A 311 14.18 1.29 10.46
CA SER A 311 14.99 0.15 10.03
C SER A 311 16.48 0.49 9.89
N GLY A 312 16.84 1.75 9.67
CA GLY A 312 18.19 2.11 9.20
C GLY A 312 18.52 1.53 7.81
N GLY A 313 17.50 1.06 7.07
CA GLY A 313 17.64 0.37 5.79
C GLY A 313 17.68 1.30 4.57
N GLY A 314 17.87 2.61 4.76
CA GLY A 314 17.88 3.53 3.63
C GLY A 314 18.00 5.01 4.02
N VAL A 315 17.55 5.87 3.11
CA VAL A 315 17.57 7.34 3.25
C VAL A 315 16.21 7.92 2.90
N VAL A 316 15.73 8.83 3.74
CA VAL A 316 14.58 9.69 3.45
C VAL A 316 15.09 11.05 2.95
N LEU A 317 14.65 11.44 1.75
CA LEU A 317 14.98 12.77 1.19
C LEU A 317 14.25 13.88 1.96
N SER A 318 14.78 15.10 1.88
CA SER A 318 14.15 16.27 2.49
C SER A 318 12.93 16.78 1.71
N GLY A 319 12.82 16.41 0.42
CA GLY A 319 11.78 16.88 -0.48
C GLY A 319 11.67 16.08 -1.77
N PHE A 320 11.21 16.77 -2.81
CA PHE A 320 10.96 16.21 -4.14
C PHE A 320 11.91 16.82 -5.19
N SER A 321 13.21 16.84 -4.89
CA SER A 321 14.24 17.36 -5.78
C SER A 321 14.95 16.25 -6.56
N PRO A 322 15.01 16.31 -7.91
CA PRO A 322 15.81 15.40 -8.70
C PRO A 322 17.32 15.46 -8.36
N ASP A 323 17.83 16.65 -8.08
CA ASP A 323 19.25 16.87 -7.70
C ASP A 323 19.57 16.20 -6.36
N GLU A 324 18.70 16.34 -5.36
CA GLU A 324 18.86 15.70 -4.06
C GLU A 324 18.83 14.18 -4.20
N LEU A 325 17.86 13.63 -4.97
CA LEU A 325 17.79 12.21 -5.24
C LEU A 325 19.06 11.71 -5.92
N ALA A 326 19.52 12.40 -6.97
CA ALA A 326 20.72 12.01 -7.69
C ALA A 326 21.98 12.08 -6.81
N THR A 327 22.12 13.13 -6.01
CA THR A 327 23.24 13.29 -5.08
C THR A 327 23.24 12.21 -4.01
N THR A 328 22.07 11.89 -3.44
CA THR A 328 21.89 10.81 -2.45
C THR A 328 22.25 9.45 -3.03
N VAL A 329 21.73 9.13 -4.23
CA VAL A 329 22.03 7.85 -4.91
C VAL A 329 23.53 7.73 -5.18
N ARG A 330 24.17 8.78 -5.73
CA ARG A 330 25.62 8.79 -6.01
C ARG A 330 26.42 8.55 -4.72
N GLY A 331 26.14 9.31 -3.66
CA GLY A 331 26.86 9.16 -2.39
C GLY A 331 26.67 7.78 -1.74
N LEU A 332 25.54 7.11 -1.98
CA LEU A 332 25.33 5.72 -1.55
C LEU A 332 26.13 4.72 -2.40
N LEU A 333 26.16 4.89 -3.72
CA LEU A 333 26.92 4.02 -4.63
C LEU A 333 28.43 4.13 -4.39
N ASP A 334 28.90 5.30 -3.95
CA ASP A 334 30.30 5.54 -3.58
C ASP A 334 30.68 4.98 -2.20
N ASP A 335 29.71 4.49 -1.41
CA ASP A 335 29.94 3.88 -0.08
C ASP A 335 29.33 2.47 0.04
N PRO A 336 29.99 1.45 -0.52
CA PRO A 336 29.54 0.04 -0.46
C PRO A 336 29.38 -0.51 0.96
N ARG A 337 30.15 0.01 1.92
CA ARG A 337 30.06 -0.42 3.33
C ARG A 337 28.72 0.01 3.93
N ARG A 338 28.40 1.28 3.77
CA ARG A 338 27.11 1.84 4.21
C ARG A 338 25.94 1.14 3.58
N LEU A 339 26.01 0.86 2.28
CA LEU A 339 24.98 0.07 1.58
C LEU A 339 24.82 -1.33 2.19
N ALA A 340 25.92 -2.04 2.47
CA ALA A 340 25.88 -3.37 3.08
C ALA A 340 25.28 -3.34 4.50
N GLU A 341 25.52 -2.28 5.28
CA GLU A 341 24.91 -2.07 6.60
C GLU A 341 23.40 -1.84 6.46
N MET A 342 22.98 -0.96 5.56
CA MET A 342 21.56 -0.69 5.28
C MET A 342 20.81 -1.95 4.84
N ARG A 343 21.40 -2.78 3.98
CA ARG A 343 20.85 -4.06 3.55
C ARG A 343 20.49 -4.95 4.74
N ARG A 344 21.46 -5.16 5.63
CA ARG A 344 21.29 -6.02 6.82
C ARG A 344 20.28 -5.43 7.80
N ALA A 345 20.37 -4.14 8.07
CA ALA A 345 19.47 -3.44 9.00
C ALA A 345 18.03 -3.47 8.52
N GLY A 346 17.80 -3.14 7.24
CA GLY A 346 16.48 -3.18 6.62
C GLY A 346 15.84 -4.56 6.68
N ARG A 347 16.57 -5.60 6.29
CA ARG A 347 16.11 -6.99 6.35
C ARG A 347 15.76 -7.41 7.78
N ALA A 348 16.63 -7.17 8.74
CA ALA A 348 16.40 -7.53 10.14
C ALA A 348 15.17 -6.84 10.73
N HIS A 349 14.93 -5.58 10.35
CA HIS A 349 13.73 -4.85 10.78
C HIS A 349 12.44 -5.49 10.22
N VAL A 350 12.41 -5.79 8.93
CA VAL A 350 11.21 -6.40 8.31
C VAL A 350 10.94 -7.79 8.89
N GLU A 351 11.96 -8.61 9.14
CA GLU A 351 11.80 -9.91 9.80
C GLU A 351 11.19 -9.79 11.19
N ARG A 352 11.59 -8.78 11.95
CA ARG A 352 11.10 -8.57 13.32
C ARG A 352 9.69 -7.96 13.34
N GLU A 353 9.44 -6.92 12.55
CA GLU A 353 8.21 -6.11 12.68
C GLU A 353 7.14 -6.43 11.64
N HIS A 354 7.52 -6.98 10.46
CA HIS A 354 6.62 -7.19 9.33
C HIS A 354 6.55 -8.67 8.88
N SER A 355 7.00 -9.60 9.73
CA SER A 355 6.86 -11.02 9.42
C SER A 355 5.41 -11.49 9.48
N PRO A 356 5.03 -12.52 8.69
CA PRO A 356 3.69 -13.12 8.78
C PRO A 356 3.36 -13.64 10.19
N ALA A 357 4.35 -14.14 10.93
CA ALA A 357 4.17 -14.59 12.30
C ALA A 357 3.81 -13.44 13.26
N ARG A 358 4.49 -12.31 13.14
CA ARG A 358 4.20 -11.09 13.91
C ARG A 358 2.80 -10.58 13.59
N PHE A 359 2.46 -10.48 12.31
CA PHE A 359 1.13 -10.06 11.87
C PHE A 359 0.04 -10.95 12.45
N ARG A 360 0.18 -12.28 12.35
CA ARG A 360 -0.78 -13.25 12.88
C ARG A 360 -0.99 -13.09 14.40
N LYS A 361 0.09 -12.85 15.16
CA LYS A 361 -0.01 -12.56 16.60
C LYS A 361 -0.85 -11.31 16.87
N LEU A 362 -0.59 -10.22 16.15
CA LEU A 362 -1.34 -8.96 16.29
C LEU A 362 -2.79 -9.10 15.82
N LEU A 363 -3.01 -9.77 14.69
CA LEU A 363 -4.36 -10.02 14.16
C LEU A 363 -5.18 -10.88 15.14
N LYS A 364 -4.58 -11.91 15.77
CA LYS A 364 -5.24 -12.72 16.79
C LYS A 364 -5.75 -11.86 17.95
N ALA A 365 -4.93 -10.92 18.41
CA ALA A 365 -5.33 -9.98 19.48
C ALA A 365 -6.42 -9.00 19.00
N ALA A 366 -6.36 -8.57 17.74
CA ALA A 366 -7.37 -7.69 17.16
C ALA A 366 -8.73 -8.39 16.93
N LEU A 367 -8.72 -9.70 16.67
CA LEU A 367 -9.92 -10.53 16.49
C LEU A 367 -10.50 -11.05 17.81
N ALA A 368 -9.81 -10.91 18.91
CA ALA A 368 -10.32 -11.29 20.25
C ALA A 368 -11.35 -10.28 20.75
#